data_a1aad4f202d13a7826cf8c3f85444055
#
_entry.id   a1aad4f202d13a7826cf8c3f85444055
#
_cell.length_a   1.000
_cell.length_b   1.000
_cell.length_c   1.000
_cell.angle_alpha   90.00
_cell.angle_beta   90.00
_cell.angle_gamma   90.00
#
_symmetry.space_group_name_H-M   'P 1'
#
loop_
_entity.id
_entity.type
_entity.pdbx_description
1 polymer ?
#
loop_
_entity_poly.entity_id
_entity_poly.type
_entity_poly.pdbx_seq_one_letter_code
_entity_poly.pdbx_strand_id
1 'polypeptide(L)'
;MAACFSQPIPLKPKTSPKSTSFYTLKVTCSSATNQSQSAKQHLLSLISDQDRGLKTQNDPEKRATIIQAIYAMAEQGKGTVTTGNSLSATWRLLWTTEKEQLFIIEKAPLFGTKAGDVLQVIDVEKKTLNNVITFPPDRVFFVRSNIEIASSQRVNFRFTSAVLRGKSWEIPLPPFGQG
;
A
#
# COMPACT_ATOMS: atom_id res chain seq x y z
N MET A 1 -11.37 -4.77 11.09
CA MET A 1 -10.68 -3.84 10.19
C MET A 1 -9.27 -4.34 9.96
N ALA A 2 -8.87 -4.55 8.72
CA ALA A 2 -7.49 -4.88 8.39
C ALA A 2 -6.65 -3.60 8.37
N ALA A 3 -5.43 -3.66 8.87
CA ALA A 3 -4.46 -2.58 8.81
C ALA A 3 -3.48 -2.82 7.66
N CYS A 4 -3.16 -1.77 6.92
CA CYS A 4 -2.24 -1.80 5.79
C CYS A 4 -1.37 -0.54 5.80
N PHE A 5 -0.09 -0.71 5.53
CA PHE A 5 0.86 0.37 5.34
C PHE A 5 1.60 0.22 4.02
N SER A 6 1.57 1.27 3.19
CA SER A 6 2.14 1.26 1.85
C SER A 6 2.96 2.53 1.60
N GLN A 7 3.89 2.47 0.66
CA GLN A 7 4.73 3.59 0.25
C GLN A 7 4.59 3.82 -1.25
N PRO A 8 4.50 5.09 -1.72
CA PRO A 8 4.45 5.40 -3.14
C PRO A 8 5.77 5.02 -3.82
N ILE A 9 5.68 4.49 -5.03
CA ILE A 9 6.85 4.24 -5.89
C ILE A 9 7.14 5.53 -6.65
N PRO A 10 8.36 6.10 -6.53
CA PRO A 10 8.73 7.29 -7.29
C PRO A 10 8.73 6.97 -8.78
N LEU A 11 7.99 7.75 -9.57
CA LEU A 11 8.07 7.73 -11.03
C LEU A 11 9.41 8.33 -11.45
N LYS A 12 10.15 7.65 -12.33
CA LYS A 12 11.36 8.20 -12.93
C LYS A 12 10.98 9.48 -13.70
N PRO A 13 11.62 10.62 -13.46
CA PRO A 13 11.33 11.84 -14.21
C PRO A 13 11.69 11.63 -15.69
N LYS A 14 10.76 11.91 -16.60
CA LYS A 14 11.06 12.08 -18.01
C LYS A 14 11.87 13.38 -18.13
N THR A 15 13.14 13.25 -18.49
CA THR A 15 14.04 14.38 -18.72
C THR A 15 13.54 15.22 -19.90
N SER A 16 13.21 16.48 -19.65
CA SER A 16 13.22 17.55 -20.64
C SER A 16 13.79 18.80 -19.99
N PRO A 17 14.82 19.44 -20.56
CA PRO A 17 15.47 20.58 -19.96
C PRO A 17 14.73 21.86 -20.35
N LYS A 18 14.13 22.55 -19.39
CA LYS A 18 13.87 24.00 -19.50
C LYS A 18 14.21 24.66 -18.18
N SER A 19 15.21 25.52 -18.26
CA SER A 19 15.61 26.54 -17.33
C SER A 19 14.40 27.28 -16.75
N THR A 20 14.27 27.33 -15.42
CA THR A 20 13.45 28.35 -14.76
C THR A 20 14.00 28.63 -13.36
N SER A 21 14.18 29.93 -13.14
CA SER A 21 14.55 30.68 -11.96
C SER A 21 14.22 30.02 -10.61
N PHE A 22 15.24 29.89 -9.76
CA PHE A 22 15.13 29.40 -8.39
C PHE A 22 14.54 30.49 -7.49
N TYR A 23 13.30 30.32 -7.03
CA TYR A 23 12.81 30.98 -5.84
C TYR A 23 13.10 30.10 -4.64
N THR A 24 14.01 30.51 -3.78
CA THR A 24 14.29 29.85 -2.50
C THR A 24 13.14 30.13 -1.54
N LEU A 25 12.17 29.23 -1.46
CA LEU A 25 11.20 29.25 -0.38
C LEU A 25 11.90 28.73 0.88
N LYS A 26 12.14 29.61 1.85
CA LYS A 26 12.50 29.23 3.22
C LYS A 26 11.31 28.52 3.83
N VAL A 27 11.30 27.18 3.80
CA VAL A 27 10.37 26.37 4.56
C VAL A 27 10.81 26.40 6.00
N THR A 28 10.11 27.16 6.83
CA THR A 28 10.22 27.10 8.30
C THR A 28 9.68 25.74 8.72
N CYS A 29 10.57 24.79 9.04
CA CYS A 29 10.21 23.46 9.52
C CYS A 29 9.59 23.62 10.92
N SER A 30 8.27 23.49 11.03
CA SER A 30 7.58 23.52 12.32
C SER A 30 7.86 22.21 13.09
N SER A 31 7.81 22.26 14.42
CA SER A 31 8.00 21.10 15.31
C SER A 31 7.06 19.91 14.96
N ALA A 32 5.87 20.18 14.42
CA ALA A 32 4.93 19.17 13.94
C ALA A 32 5.51 18.30 12.81
N THR A 33 6.34 18.86 11.91
CA THR A 33 6.99 18.10 10.83
C THR A 33 8.02 17.11 11.37
N ASN A 34 8.74 17.49 12.43
CA ASN A 34 9.75 16.62 13.05
C ASN A 34 9.10 15.43 13.79
N GLN A 35 7.99 15.66 14.49
CA GLN A 35 7.23 14.59 15.16
C GLN A 35 6.63 13.61 14.18
N SER A 36 6.05 14.08 13.08
CA SER A 36 5.49 13.23 12.02
C SER A 36 6.59 12.39 11.36
N GLN A 37 7.76 12.95 11.10
CA GLN A 37 8.91 12.22 10.58
C GLN A 37 9.41 11.16 11.55
N SER A 38 9.52 11.48 12.84
CA SER A 38 9.92 10.54 13.88
C SER A 38 8.94 9.36 14.00
N ALA A 39 7.62 9.62 14.01
CA ALA A 39 6.60 8.59 14.03
C ALA A 39 6.67 7.66 12.80
N LYS A 40 6.91 8.23 11.61
CA LYS A 40 7.13 7.47 10.38
C LYS A 40 8.37 6.58 10.48
N GLN A 41 9.50 7.10 10.94
CA GLN A 41 10.75 6.32 11.09
C GLN A 41 10.57 5.20 12.11
N HIS A 42 9.91 5.46 13.23
CA HIS A 42 9.58 4.45 14.21
C HIS A 42 8.73 3.32 13.61
N LEU A 43 7.65 3.65 12.90
CA LEU A 43 6.81 2.66 12.22
C LEU A 43 7.63 1.84 11.21
N LEU A 44 8.45 2.50 10.37
CA LEU A 44 9.28 1.81 9.39
C LEU A 44 10.27 0.84 10.05
N SER A 45 10.86 1.20 11.19
CA SER A 45 11.74 0.30 11.94
C SER A 45 11.01 -0.92 12.49
N LEU A 46 9.76 -0.76 12.96
CA LEU A 46 8.95 -1.85 13.50
C LEU A 46 8.55 -2.89 12.44
N ILE A 47 8.36 -2.45 11.18
CA ILE A 47 7.88 -3.32 10.09
C ILE A 47 9.00 -3.84 9.18
N SER A 48 10.23 -3.36 9.31
CA SER A 48 11.34 -3.60 8.37
C SER A 48 11.66 -5.08 8.15
N ASP A 49 11.52 -5.90 9.18
CA ASP A 49 11.85 -7.32 9.20
C ASP A 49 10.62 -8.24 9.27
N GLN A 50 9.40 -7.70 9.13
CA GLN A 50 8.14 -8.44 9.36
C GLN A 50 7.60 -9.17 8.13
N ASP A 51 8.37 -9.22 7.04
CA ASP A 51 8.00 -9.89 5.78
C ASP A 51 6.56 -9.57 5.36
N ARG A 52 6.27 -8.28 5.24
CA ARG A 52 4.95 -7.71 4.87
C ARG A 52 3.81 -8.08 5.83
N GLY A 53 4.10 -8.65 6.99
CA GLY A 53 3.13 -9.06 7.99
C GLY A 53 3.10 -10.57 8.25
N LEU A 54 3.76 -11.39 7.44
CA LEU A 54 3.78 -12.86 7.62
C LEU A 54 4.28 -13.24 9.01
N LYS A 55 5.36 -12.63 9.50
CA LYS A 55 5.90 -12.92 10.83
C LYS A 55 4.98 -12.50 11.97
N THR A 56 4.17 -11.45 11.74
CA THR A 56 3.24 -10.95 12.76
C THR A 56 1.90 -11.68 12.80
N GLN A 57 1.65 -12.64 11.90
CA GLN A 57 0.42 -13.45 11.95
C GLN A 57 0.32 -14.23 13.26
N ASN A 58 1.46 -14.78 13.74
CA ASN A 58 1.56 -15.59 14.94
C ASN A 58 2.16 -14.84 16.14
N ASP A 59 2.36 -13.51 16.01
CA ASP A 59 2.87 -12.64 17.09
C ASP A 59 1.87 -11.50 17.35
N PRO A 60 0.86 -11.73 18.22
CA PRO A 60 -0.17 -10.73 18.51
C PRO A 60 0.39 -9.48 19.21
N GLU A 61 1.45 -9.60 20.02
CA GLU A 61 2.06 -8.48 20.73
C GLU A 61 2.78 -7.54 19.75
N LYS A 62 3.61 -8.11 18.88
CA LYS A 62 4.28 -7.35 17.83
C LYS A 62 3.28 -6.69 16.88
N ARG A 63 2.23 -7.43 16.49
CA ARG A 63 1.15 -6.89 15.66
C ARG A 63 0.45 -5.72 16.33
N ALA A 64 0.13 -5.83 17.63
CA ALA A 64 -0.50 -4.74 18.40
C ALA A 64 0.40 -3.51 18.45
N THR A 65 1.70 -3.68 18.69
CA THR A 65 2.69 -2.60 18.71
C THR A 65 2.74 -1.85 17.36
N ILE A 66 2.74 -2.57 16.24
CA ILE A 66 2.73 -1.97 14.90
C ILE A 66 1.42 -1.19 14.66
N ILE A 67 0.28 -1.77 15.03
CA ILE A 67 -1.02 -1.11 14.89
C ILE A 67 -1.06 0.18 15.72
N GLN A 68 -0.55 0.18 16.94
CA GLN A 68 -0.45 1.38 17.77
C GLN A 68 0.44 2.46 17.13
N ALA A 69 1.56 2.07 16.51
CA ALA A 69 2.42 3.01 15.79
C ALA A 69 1.73 3.59 14.55
N ILE A 70 0.88 2.81 13.85
CA ILE A 70 0.05 3.30 12.73
C ILE A 70 -0.97 4.34 13.24
N TYR A 71 -1.65 4.08 14.34
CA TYR A 71 -2.58 5.03 14.93
C TYR A 71 -1.88 6.31 15.42
N ALA A 72 -0.71 6.18 16.04
CA ALA A 72 0.08 7.34 16.46
C ALA A 72 0.47 8.22 15.25
N MET A 73 0.85 7.59 14.12
CA MET A 73 1.14 8.33 12.89
C MET A 73 -0.12 8.97 12.28
N ALA A 74 -1.26 8.30 12.33
CA ALA A 74 -2.53 8.84 11.84
C ALA A 74 -2.98 10.07 12.65
N GLU A 75 -2.81 10.06 13.98
CA GLU A 75 -3.09 11.22 14.84
C GLU A 75 -2.20 12.43 14.50
N GLN A 76 -0.92 12.22 14.15
CA GLN A 76 -0.05 13.30 13.69
C GLN A 76 -0.51 13.91 12.36
N GLY A 77 -1.22 13.13 11.54
CA GLY A 77 -1.83 13.59 10.28
C GLY A 77 -3.26 14.12 10.43
N LYS A 78 -3.78 14.23 11.66
CA LYS A 78 -5.14 14.67 11.91
C LYS A 78 -5.39 16.06 11.32
N GLY A 79 -6.52 16.20 10.59
CA GLY A 79 -6.86 17.43 9.87
C GLY A 79 -6.26 17.58 8.48
N THR A 80 -5.40 16.65 8.03
CA THR A 80 -4.92 16.63 6.65
C THR A 80 -5.87 15.85 5.74
N VAL A 81 -5.87 16.18 4.44
CA VAL A 81 -6.61 15.42 3.41
C VAL A 81 -5.64 14.46 2.74
N THR A 82 -5.84 13.15 2.99
CA THR A 82 -5.03 12.09 2.39
C THR A 82 -5.75 11.33 1.27
N THR A 83 -7.04 11.62 1.06
CA THR A 83 -7.90 10.97 0.05
C THR A 83 -8.10 11.80 -1.22
N GLY A 84 -7.32 12.87 -1.38
CA GLY A 84 -7.33 13.71 -2.59
C GLY A 84 -6.52 13.09 -3.74
N ASN A 85 -6.23 13.90 -4.76
CA ASN A 85 -5.52 13.47 -5.98
C ASN A 85 -4.13 12.88 -5.70
N SER A 86 -3.48 13.26 -4.60
CA SER A 86 -2.20 12.69 -4.17
C SER A 86 -2.29 11.20 -3.80
N LEU A 87 -3.50 10.65 -3.57
CA LEU A 87 -3.71 9.24 -3.36
C LEU A 87 -3.59 8.44 -4.68
N SER A 88 -3.84 9.08 -5.84
CA SER A 88 -3.68 8.45 -7.16
C SER A 88 -2.21 8.17 -7.44
N ALA A 89 -1.78 6.95 -7.18
CA ALA A 89 -0.40 6.49 -7.35
C ALA A 89 -0.32 4.97 -7.36
N THR A 90 0.87 4.46 -7.66
CA THR A 90 1.23 3.06 -7.36
C THR A 90 1.94 3.02 -6.02
N TRP A 91 1.36 2.28 -5.09
CA TRP A 91 1.85 2.12 -3.72
C TRP A 91 2.44 0.73 -3.55
N ARG A 92 3.59 0.62 -2.90
CA ARG A 92 4.15 -0.67 -2.51
C ARG A 92 3.71 -0.99 -1.09
N LEU A 93 3.15 -2.18 -0.89
CA LEU A 93 2.80 -2.71 0.43
C LEU A 93 4.07 -2.96 1.24
N LEU A 94 4.13 -2.38 2.43
CA LEU A 94 5.20 -2.62 3.39
C LEU A 94 4.77 -3.58 4.50
N TRP A 95 3.52 -3.49 4.95
CA TRP A 95 2.98 -4.34 6.00
C TRP A 95 1.44 -4.36 5.95
N THR A 96 0.84 -5.52 6.28
CA THR A 96 -0.60 -5.68 6.33
C THR A 96 -1.02 -6.73 7.35
N THR A 97 -2.29 -6.68 7.77
CA THR A 97 -3.00 -7.74 8.51
C THR A 97 -4.06 -8.45 7.66
N GLU A 98 -4.13 -8.13 6.36
CA GLU A 98 -5.04 -8.75 5.40
C GLU A 98 -4.70 -10.23 5.21
N LYS A 99 -5.55 -11.12 5.75
CA LYS A 99 -5.28 -12.57 5.77
C LYS A 99 -5.21 -13.16 4.37
N GLU A 100 -6.06 -12.69 3.46
CA GLU A 100 -6.13 -13.16 2.08
C GLU A 100 -4.84 -12.83 1.32
N GLN A 101 -4.33 -11.61 1.46
CA GLN A 101 -3.05 -11.21 0.85
C GLN A 101 -1.89 -12.00 1.43
N LEU A 102 -1.83 -12.13 2.76
CA LEU A 102 -0.79 -12.89 3.45
C LEU A 102 -0.82 -14.37 3.07
N PHE A 103 -2.01 -14.97 2.96
CA PHE A 103 -2.17 -16.34 2.48
C PHE A 103 -1.62 -16.54 1.06
N ILE A 104 -1.93 -15.64 0.13
CA ILE A 104 -1.42 -15.71 -1.24
C ILE A 104 0.11 -15.59 -1.28
N ILE A 105 0.67 -14.68 -0.47
CA ILE A 105 2.13 -14.48 -0.38
C ILE A 105 2.80 -15.73 0.22
N GLU A 106 2.24 -16.28 1.29
CA GLU A 106 2.76 -17.47 1.99
C GLU A 106 2.73 -18.71 1.10
N LYS A 107 1.65 -18.90 0.33
CA LYS A 107 1.45 -20.09 -0.50
C LYS A 107 2.11 -20.03 -1.88
N ALA A 108 2.71 -18.89 -2.25
CA ALA A 108 3.41 -18.74 -3.53
C ALA A 108 4.45 -19.86 -3.82
N PRO A 109 5.23 -20.37 -2.83
CA PRO A 109 6.17 -21.47 -3.05
C PRO A 109 5.52 -22.77 -3.49
N LEU A 110 4.27 -23.05 -3.13
CA LEU A 110 3.54 -24.24 -3.58
C LEU A 110 3.33 -24.25 -5.10
N PHE A 111 3.39 -23.09 -5.74
CA PHE A 111 3.30 -22.92 -7.19
C PHE A 111 4.67 -22.76 -7.87
N GLY A 112 5.75 -23.13 -7.16
CA GLY A 112 7.12 -23.07 -7.68
C GLY A 112 7.65 -21.63 -7.86
N THR A 113 7.14 -20.66 -7.12
CA THR A 113 7.53 -19.25 -7.23
C THR A 113 7.60 -18.60 -5.85
N LYS A 114 8.07 -17.34 -5.82
CA LYS A 114 7.99 -16.48 -4.62
C LYS A 114 7.16 -15.25 -4.98
N ALA A 115 6.45 -14.70 -4.01
CA ALA A 115 5.78 -13.42 -4.20
C ALA A 115 6.84 -12.31 -4.38
N GLY A 116 6.75 -11.62 -5.50
CA GLY A 116 7.56 -10.45 -5.81
C GLY A 116 7.01 -9.18 -5.17
N ASP A 117 6.77 -8.15 -5.97
CA ASP A 117 6.15 -6.92 -5.48
C ASP A 117 4.66 -7.13 -5.15
N VAL A 118 4.23 -6.51 -4.06
CA VAL A 118 2.81 -6.39 -3.69
C VAL A 118 2.47 -4.90 -3.78
N LEU A 119 1.60 -4.57 -4.72
CA LEU A 119 1.31 -3.19 -5.11
C LEU A 119 -0.18 -2.89 -4.98
N GLN A 120 -0.48 -1.60 -4.74
CA GLN A 120 -1.81 -1.02 -4.88
C GLN A 120 -1.74 0.10 -5.91
N VAL A 121 -2.50 -0.01 -6.97
CA VAL A 121 -2.64 1.03 -8.00
C VAL A 121 -3.98 1.72 -7.75
N ILE A 122 -3.93 2.97 -7.33
CA ILE A 122 -5.11 3.76 -6.98
C ILE A 122 -5.30 4.87 -8.02
N ASP A 123 -6.52 5.02 -8.50
CA ASP A 123 -6.95 6.11 -9.36
C ASP A 123 -8.24 6.70 -8.78
N VAL A 124 -8.12 7.86 -8.15
CA VAL A 124 -9.24 8.52 -7.44
C VAL A 124 -10.29 9.03 -8.43
N GLU A 125 -9.88 9.50 -9.60
CA GLU A 125 -10.80 10.01 -10.62
C GLU A 125 -11.66 8.88 -11.20
N LYS A 126 -11.04 7.73 -11.50
CA LYS A 126 -11.74 6.54 -11.98
C LYS A 126 -12.41 5.73 -10.86
N LYS A 127 -12.21 6.14 -9.61
CA LYS A 127 -12.70 5.43 -8.42
C LYS A 127 -12.29 3.95 -8.39
N THR A 128 -11.04 3.66 -8.73
CA THR A 128 -10.52 2.30 -8.79
C THR A 128 -9.32 2.11 -7.86
N LEU A 129 -9.24 0.90 -7.29
CA LEU A 129 -8.09 0.38 -6.57
C LEU A 129 -7.81 -1.03 -7.09
N ASN A 130 -6.58 -1.25 -7.54
CA ASN A 130 -6.13 -2.56 -7.98
C ASN A 130 -5.02 -3.07 -7.07
N ASN A 131 -5.24 -4.21 -6.42
CA ASN A 131 -4.17 -4.92 -5.73
C ASN A 131 -3.46 -5.83 -6.74
N VAL A 132 -2.14 -5.79 -6.75
CA VAL A 132 -1.29 -6.50 -7.70
C VAL A 132 -0.21 -7.25 -6.94
N ILE A 133 -0.17 -8.58 -7.06
CA ILE A 133 0.91 -9.41 -6.52
C ILE A 133 1.65 -10.01 -7.71
N THR A 134 2.93 -9.70 -7.84
CA THR A 134 3.75 -10.28 -8.90
C THR A 134 4.35 -11.60 -8.45
N PHE A 135 4.47 -12.54 -9.39
CA PHE A 135 5.11 -13.84 -9.20
C PHE A 135 6.12 -14.05 -10.35
N PRO A 136 7.39 -13.73 -10.14
CA PRO A 136 8.41 -13.91 -11.16
C PRO A 136 8.44 -15.36 -11.69
N PRO A 137 8.75 -15.54 -13.00
CA PRO A 137 9.22 -14.51 -13.91
C PRO A 137 8.11 -13.67 -14.58
N ASP A 138 6.88 -14.16 -14.70
CA ASP A 138 5.89 -13.60 -15.64
C ASP A 138 4.42 -13.72 -15.20
N ARG A 139 4.16 -14.08 -13.93
CA ARG A 139 2.80 -14.21 -13.42
C ARG A 139 2.40 -13.06 -12.50
N VAL A 140 1.14 -12.68 -12.55
CA VAL A 140 0.55 -11.60 -11.76
C VAL A 140 -0.82 -12.00 -11.26
N PHE A 141 -1.04 -11.87 -9.96
CA PHE A 141 -2.37 -11.92 -9.37
C PHE A 141 -2.91 -10.50 -9.25
N PHE A 142 -4.12 -10.30 -9.74
CA PHE A 142 -4.73 -9.00 -9.87
C PHE A 142 -6.10 -8.99 -9.23
N VAL A 143 -6.35 -8.08 -8.29
CA VAL A 143 -7.69 -7.88 -7.70
C VAL A 143 -8.13 -6.47 -8.01
N ARG A 144 -9.27 -6.35 -8.68
CA ARG A 144 -9.90 -5.06 -8.98
C ARG A 144 -10.92 -4.72 -7.91
N SER A 145 -10.97 -3.45 -7.56
CA SER A 145 -11.93 -2.91 -6.60
C SER A 145 -12.39 -1.54 -7.05
N ASN A 146 -13.64 -1.22 -6.73
CA ASN A 146 -14.12 0.16 -6.76
C ASN A 146 -13.86 0.80 -5.40
N ILE A 147 -13.55 2.10 -5.39
CA ILE A 147 -13.37 2.88 -4.17
C ILE A 147 -14.41 3.98 -4.02
N GLU A 148 -14.69 4.31 -2.78
CA GLU A 148 -15.52 5.42 -2.37
C GLU A 148 -14.78 6.21 -1.27
N ILE A 149 -14.67 7.52 -1.43
CA ILE A 149 -14.08 8.39 -0.42
C ILE A 149 -15.11 8.60 0.69
N ALA A 150 -14.87 8.00 1.85
CA ALA A 150 -15.76 8.08 3.01
C ALA A 150 -15.46 9.31 3.89
N SER A 151 -14.22 9.79 3.89
CA SER A 151 -13.81 11.02 4.60
C SER A 151 -12.48 11.55 4.05
N SER A 152 -11.98 12.66 4.60
CA SER A 152 -10.65 13.21 4.24
C SER A 152 -9.48 12.23 4.49
N GLN A 153 -9.69 11.16 5.26
CA GLN A 153 -8.65 10.19 5.62
C GLN A 153 -9.09 8.73 5.48
N ARG A 154 -10.28 8.47 4.90
CA ARG A 154 -10.83 7.13 4.77
C ARG A 154 -11.36 6.87 3.38
N VAL A 155 -10.97 5.74 2.83
CA VAL A 155 -11.49 5.18 1.59
C VAL A 155 -12.12 3.83 1.90
N ASN A 156 -13.37 3.64 1.46
CA ASN A 156 -13.99 2.32 1.41
C ASN A 156 -13.69 1.68 0.06
N PHE A 157 -13.58 0.37 0.01
CA PHE A 157 -13.40 -0.35 -1.25
C PHE A 157 -14.32 -1.57 -1.32
N ARG A 158 -14.68 -1.95 -2.55
CA ARG A 158 -15.47 -3.15 -2.86
C ARG A 158 -14.76 -3.93 -3.95
N PHE A 159 -14.46 -5.18 -3.67
CA PHE A 159 -13.92 -6.10 -4.68
C PHE A 159 -14.89 -6.31 -5.83
N THR A 160 -14.39 -6.31 -7.05
CA THR A 160 -15.19 -6.50 -8.26
C THR A 160 -14.77 -7.72 -9.05
N SER A 161 -13.48 -8.02 -9.14
CA SER A 161 -12.96 -9.19 -9.83
C SER A 161 -11.55 -9.53 -9.37
N ALA A 162 -11.18 -10.81 -9.51
CA ALA A 162 -9.82 -11.28 -9.34
C ALA A 162 -9.39 -12.08 -10.57
N VAL A 163 -8.11 -11.97 -10.93
CA VAL A 163 -7.54 -12.58 -12.12
C VAL A 163 -6.12 -13.06 -11.82
N LEU A 164 -5.81 -14.28 -12.22
CA LEU A 164 -4.43 -14.73 -12.32
C LEU A 164 -4.01 -14.67 -13.79
N ARG A 165 -2.94 -13.93 -14.07
CA ARG A 165 -2.43 -13.70 -15.43
C ARG A 165 -0.99 -14.19 -15.55
N GLY A 166 -0.68 -14.90 -16.63
CA GLY A 166 0.65 -15.21 -17.09
C GLY A 166 0.96 -14.50 -18.41
N LYS A 167 2.07 -14.87 -19.04
CA LYS A 167 2.54 -14.24 -20.28
C LYS A 167 1.53 -14.25 -21.44
N SER A 168 0.78 -15.37 -21.60
CA SER A 168 -0.13 -15.58 -22.72
C SER A 168 -1.51 -16.12 -22.31
N TRP A 169 -1.82 -16.13 -21.02
CA TRP A 169 -3.07 -16.65 -20.49
C TRP A 169 -3.59 -15.77 -19.33
N GLU A 170 -4.89 -15.79 -19.14
CA GLU A 170 -5.59 -15.12 -18.04
C GLU A 170 -6.71 -16.03 -17.53
N ILE A 171 -6.75 -16.27 -16.23
CA ILE A 171 -7.75 -17.08 -15.56
C ILE A 171 -8.53 -16.17 -14.61
N PRO A 172 -9.81 -15.93 -14.87
CA PRO A 172 -10.66 -15.25 -13.90
C PRO A 172 -10.87 -16.17 -12.68
N LEU A 173 -10.79 -15.56 -11.50
CA LEU A 173 -11.00 -16.26 -10.25
C LEU A 173 -12.37 -15.87 -9.67
N PRO A 174 -13.04 -16.78 -8.95
CA PRO A 174 -14.27 -16.44 -8.26
C PRO A 174 -14.01 -15.30 -7.25
N PRO A 175 -15.01 -14.45 -6.98
CA PRO A 175 -14.86 -13.37 -6.01
C PRO A 175 -14.52 -13.97 -4.63
N PHE A 176 -13.43 -13.49 -4.03
CA PHE A 176 -13.07 -13.86 -2.68
C PHE A 176 -14.03 -13.21 -1.68
N GLY A 177 -14.59 -14.00 -0.78
CA GLY A 177 -15.28 -13.49 0.39
C GLY A 177 -16.64 -12.84 0.10
N GLN A 178 -17.64 -13.64 -0.23
CA GLN A 178 -19.00 -13.38 0.23
C GLN A 178 -19.17 -14.21 1.53
N GLY A 179 -18.85 -13.60 2.62
CA GLY A 179 -19.08 -14.08 3.96
C GLY A 179 -19.53 -12.94 4.82
#